data_42b46ee7ede5606aa8915ab2d29e8d9b
#
_entry.id   42b46ee7ede5606aa8915ab2d29e8d9b
#
_cell.length_a   1.000
_cell.length_b   1.000
_cell.length_c   1.000
_cell.angle_alpha   90.00
_cell.angle_beta   90.00
_cell.angle_gamma   90.00
#
_symmetry.space_group_name_H-M   'P 1'
#
loop_
_entity.id
_entity.type
_entity.pdbx_description
1 polymer ?
#
loop_
_entity_poly.entity_id
_entity_poly.type
_entity_poly.pdbx_seq_one_letter_code
_entity_poly.pdbx_strand_id
1 'polypeptide(L)'
;MRPKINGSNILVTGGAGFIGSHLVDRLLAEGAKSIVVVDNMFAGSESNLQNAISKGVILYKDDIEIYSSLEYIFTNHNVDIVFNLATKALNYSFMNPKNAFDTNVNGVLNLLEFQKKGFFKTLVHFSTSEVYGSALYEPMDEKHPVFPTTAYAAGKAAADLALTSWVKMFNLDAFIVRPFNNYGPRQNYKGYLSGVIPITVYRILNGIPPEIHGDGKQSRDFIYVYDTIDSIMKLYSVMEAGDSVNISSKNQTSISDVIHKIANIMDYKGDIISKDARASDVKCHNASNSKLISLIGDVNNTTFDDGLRQTINWYKENIK
;
A
#
# COMPACT_ATOMS: atom_id res chain seq x y z
N MET A 1 16.63 -14.48 15.53
CA MET A 1 15.22 -14.24 15.98
C MET A 1 14.83 -12.83 15.57
N ARG A 2 13.66 -12.67 14.98
CA ARG A 2 13.12 -11.37 14.51
C ARG A 2 12.86 -10.45 15.71
N PRO A 3 13.23 -9.14 15.66
CA PRO A 3 12.94 -8.19 16.74
C PRO A 3 11.42 -8.09 16.99
N LYS A 4 11.01 -7.89 18.23
CA LYS A 4 9.60 -7.58 18.53
C LYS A 4 9.33 -6.13 18.17
N ILE A 5 8.12 -5.80 17.74
CA ILE A 5 7.72 -4.41 17.45
C ILE A 5 7.78 -3.56 18.73
N ASN A 6 7.21 -4.08 19.82
CA ASN A 6 7.31 -3.44 21.13
C ASN A 6 8.78 -3.29 21.56
N GLY A 7 9.19 -2.06 21.84
CA GLY A 7 10.55 -1.71 22.28
C GLY A 7 11.57 -1.57 21.14
N SER A 8 11.23 -1.79 19.87
CA SER A 8 12.13 -1.62 18.73
C SER A 8 12.12 -0.21 18.17
N ASN A 9 13.22 0.16 17.53
CA ASN A 9 13.35 1.37 16.72
C ASN A 9 12.99 1.02 15.27
N ILE A 10 12.07 1.73 14.67
CA ILE A 10 11.44 1.36 13.41
C ILE A 10 11.61 2.48 12.37
N LEU A 11 12.03 2.13 11.18
CA LEU A 11 11.99 3.01 10.01
C LEU A 11 10.79 2.64 9.14
N VAL A 12 9.97 3.64 8.78
CA VAL A 12 8.85 3.49 7.84
C VAL A 12 9.09 4.39 6.64
N THR A 13 9.36 3.81 5.48
CA THR A 13 9.45 4.59 4.23
C THR A 13 8.08 4.73 3.61
N GLY A 14 7.77 5.90 3.03
CA GLY A 14 6.42 6.20 2.55
C GLY A 14 5.40 6.34 3.68
N GLY A 15 5.87 6.67 4.90
CA GLY A 15 5.03 6.71 6.09
C GLY A 15 4.06 7.89 6.16
N ALA A 16 4.23 8.94 5.36
CA ALA A 16 3.27 10.05 5.23
C ALA A 16 2.16 9.74 4.20
N GLY A 17 2.28 8.62 3.47
CA GLY A 17 1.29 8.13 2.52
C GLY A 17 0.06 7.52 3.19
N PHE A 18 -0.85 7.00 2.36
CA PHE A 18 -2.12 6.40 2.77
C PHE A 18 -1.91 5.24 3.76
N ILE A 19 -1.39 4.10 3.30
CA ILE A 19 -1.22 2.91 4.15
C ILE A 19 -0.15 3.15 5.22
N GLY A 20 0.96 3.84 4.85
CA GLY A 20 2.08 4.11 5.74
C GLY A 20 1.69 4.88 6.98
N SER A 21 0.82 5.88 6.88
CA SER A 21 0.40 6.68 8.03
C SER A 21 -0.47 5.90 9.03
N HIS A 22 -1.29 4.98 8.56
CA HIS A 22 -2.03 4.05 9.43
C HIS A 22 -1.10 3.05 10.10
N LEU A 23 -0.07 2.57 9.38
CA LEU A 23 0.94 1.69 9.96
C LEU A 23 1.74 2.42 11.05
N VAL A 24 2.15 3.67 10.83
CA VAL A 24 2.84 4.48 11.85
C VAL A 24 2.00 4.62 13.11
N ASP A 25 0.72 4.95 12.99
CA ASP A 25 -0.19 5.04 14.15
C ASP A 25 -0.28 3.70 14.88
N ARG A 26 -0.38 2.59 14.15
CA ARG A 26 -0.44 1.26 14.74
C ARG A 26 0.86 0.87 15.43
N LEU A 27 2.02 1.13 14.85
CA LEU A 27 3.32 0.85 15.47
C LEU A 27 3.53 1.62 16.77
N LEU A 28 3.06 2.87 16.84
CA LEU A 28 3.03 3.64 18.10
C LEU A 28 2.16 2.94 19.15
N ALA A 29 0.97 2.48 18.77
CA ALA A 29 0.05 1.78 19.66
C ALA A 29 0.61 0.43 20.15
N GLU A 30 1.42 -0.26 19.35
CA GLU A 30 2.11 -1.51 19.71
C GLU A 30 3.36 -1.28 20.59
N GLY A 31 3.69 -0.03 20.93
CA GLY A 31 4.79 0.30 21.82
C GLY A 31 6.17 0.29 21.15
N ALA A 32 6.26 0.65 19.88
CA ALA A 32 7.56 0.94 19.26
C ALA A 32 8.31 1.99 20.07
N LYS A 33 9.62 1.77 20.29
CA LYS A 33 10.47 2.66 21.10
C LYS A 33 10.70 3.99 20.42
N SER A 34 10.95 3.95 19.13
CA SER A 34 11.06 5.14 18.27
C SER A 34 10.61 4.81 16.87
N ILE A 35 10.05 5.80 16.16
CA ILE A 35 9.69 5.66 14.76
C ILE A 35 10.30 6.83 13.98
N VAL A 36 11.03 6.48 12.92
CA VAL A 36 11.52 7.39 11.91
C VAL A 36 10.73 7.16 10.63
N VAL A 37 10.23 8.21 10.02
CA VAL A 37 9.55 8.18 8.73
C VAL A 37 10.42 8.86 7.68
N VAL A 38 10.55 8.24 6.51
CA VAL A 38 11.13 8.87 5.30
C VAL A 38 10.06 8.93 4.23
N ASP A 39 9.76 10.13 3.75
CA ASP A 39 8.76 10.35 2.71
C ASP A 39 9.13 11.59 1.90
N ASN A 40 9.19 11.48 0.58
CA ASN A 40 9.48 12.61 -0.29
C ASN A 40 8.29 13.54 -0.55
N MET A 41 7.18 13.28 0.12
CA MET A 41 5.92 14.03 0.05
C MET A 41 5.26 14.07 -1.33
N PHE A 42 5.64 13.14 -2.23
CA PHE A 42 5.09 13.07 -3.59
C PHE A 42 3.57 12.75 -3.60
N ALA A 43 3.17 11.76 -2.79
CA ALA A 43 1.77 11.38 -2.60
C ALA A 43 1.35 11.44 -1.13
N GLY A 44 2.31 11.57 -0.23
CA GLY A 44 2.12 11.71 1.20
C GLY A 44 1.72 13.11 1.61
N SER A 45 1.22 13.24 2.84
CA SER A 45 0.89 14.51 3.48
C SER A 45 1.34 14.50 4.93
N GLU A 46 1.98 15.58 5.37
CA GLU A 46 2.36 15.75 6.77
C GLU A 46 1.15 15.76 7.70
N SER A 47 -0.01 16.19 7.20
CA SER A 47 -1.27 16.15 7.94
C SER A 47 -1.66 14.72 8.37
N ASN A 48 -1.28 13.70 7.60
CA ASN A 48 -1.51 12.31 7.96
C ASN A 48 -0.70 11.86 9.17
N LEU A 49 0.40 12.56 9.49
CA LEU A 49 1.31 12.23 10.59
C LEU A 49 1.24 13.19 11.77
N GLN A 50 0.37 14.20 11.75
CA GLN A 50 0.31 15.22 12.82
C GLN A 50 0.25 14.62 14.23
N ASN A 51 -0.66 13.67 14.45
CA ASN A 51 -0.77 12.98 15.74
C ASN A 51 0.48 12.15 16.07
N ALA A 52 1.08 11.51 15.09
CA ALA A 52 2.28 10.70 15.28
C ALA A 52 3.51 11.58 15.60
N ILE A 53 3.67 12.70 14.90
CA ILE A 53 4.75 13.67 15.14
C ILE A 53 4.60 14.29 16.55
N SER A 54 3.40 14.63 17.00
CA SER A 54 3.19 15.13 18.37
C SER A 54 3.54 14.10 19.46
N LYS A 55 3.64 12.81 19.08
CA LYS A 55 4.07 11.71 19.95
C LYS A 55 5.54 11.32 19.78
N GLY A 56 6.32 12.14 19.06
CA GLY A 56 7.76 11.97 18.91
C GLY A 56 8.22 11.20 17.67
N VAL A 57 7.33 10.94 16.70
CA VAL A 57 7.75 10.40 15.39
C VAL A 57 8.57 11.45 14.64
N ILE A 58 9.71 11.04 14.12
CA ILE A 58 10.62 11.90 13.36
C ILE A 58 10.32 11.73 11.87
N LEU A 59 10.07 12.84 11.16
CA LEU A 59 9.84 12.85 9.71
C LEU A 59 11.04 13.46 8.98
N TYR A 60 11.65 12.66 8.09
CA TYR A 60 12.58 13.12 7.06
C TYR A 60 11.85 13.27 5.73
N LYS A 61 11.82 14.50 5.20
CA LYS A 61 11.28 14.79 3.86
C LYS A 61 12.36 14.53 2.83
N ASP A 62 12.56 13.25 2.50
CA ASP A 62 13.67 12.79 1.67
C ASP A 62 13.29 11.56 0.83
N ASP A 63 14.13 11.16 -0.11
CA ASP A 63 13.86 10.10 -1.06
C ASP A 63 14.72 8.85 -0.78
N ILE A 64 14.10 7.68 -0.77
CA ILE A 64 14.79 6.39 -0.57
C ILE A 64 15.67 5.98 -1.75
N GLU A 65 15.53 6.63 -2.92
CA GLU A 65 16.44 6.43 -4.05
C GLU A 65 17.82 7.04 -3.79
N ILE A 66 17.92 8.03 -2.89
CA ILE A 66 19.15 8.73 -2.55
C ILE A 66 19.88 7.96 -1.44
N TYR A 67 20.94 7.24 -1.85
CA TYR A 67 21.69 6.39 -0.93
C TYR A 67 22.24 7.16 0.28
N SER A 68 22.81 8.38 0.06
CA SER A 68 23.36 9.22 1.13
C SER A 68 22.31 9.69 2.14
N SER A 69 21.05 9.87 1.72
CA SER A 69 19.96 10.20 2.63
C SER A 69 19.67 9.06 3.59
N LEU A 70 19.57 7.83 3.07
CA LEU A 70 19.40 6.64 3.90
C LEU A 70 20.63 6.40 4.79
N GLU A 71 21.85 6.61 4.27
CA GLU A 71 23.09 6.49 5.05
C GLU A 71 23.10 7.45 6.24
N TYR A 72 22.71 8.70 6.03
CA TYR A 72 22.57 9.69 7.11
C TYR A 72 21.57 9.19 8.17
N ILE A 73 20.41 8.70 7.74
CA ILE A 73 19.36 8.24 8.66
C ILE A 73 19.83 7.01 9.46
N PHE A 74 20.39 6.00 8.81
CA PHE A 74 20.88 4.79 9.49
C PHE A 74 22.09 5.06 10.39
N THR A 75 22.89 6.07 10.10
CA THR A 75 24.04 6.47 10.96
C THR A 75 23.55 7.20 12.21
N ASN A 76 22.49 7.98 12.12
CA ASN A 76 21.98 8.79 13.24
C ASN A 76 20.89 8.09 14.05
N HIS A 77 20.32 7.01 13.57
CA HIS A 77 19.28 6.25 14.24
C HIS A 77 19.60 4.76 14.27
N ASN A 78 19.56 4.19 15.47
CA ASN A 78 19.64 2.73 15.60
C ASN A 78 18.31 2.13 15.14
N VAL A 79 18.26 1.55 13.94
CA VAL A 79 17.07 0.93 13.37
C VAL A 79 17.12 -0.57 13.58
N ASP A 80 16.03 -1.18 14.06
CA ASP A 80 15.88 -2.63 14.20
C ASP A 80 15.07 -3.21 13.04
N ILE A 81 14.02 -2.50 12.62
CA ILE A 81 13.00 -2.96 11.67
C ILE A 81 12.75 -1.87 10.62
N VAL A 82 12.63 -2.27 9.36
CA VAL A 82 12.22 -1.39 8.26
C VAL A 82 10.92 -1.88 7.65
N PHE A 83 9.92 -1.00 7.57
CA PHE A 83 8.73 -1.19 6.74
C PHE A 83 8.86 -0.31 5.49
N ASN A 84 8.95 -0.94 4.33
CA ASN A 84 9.14 -0.23 3.07
C ASN A 84 7.84 -0.11 2.29
N LEU A 85 7.18 1.07 2.39
CA LEU A 85 5.96 1.42 1.67
C LEU A 85 6.19 2.52 0.61
N ALA A 86 7.40 3.10 0.56
CA ALA A 86 7.70 4.13 -0.45
C ALA A 86 7.55 3.57 -1.87
N THR A 87 6.83 4.30 -2.71
CA THR A 87 6.55 3.89 -4.09
C THR A 87 6.11 5.08 -4.95
N LYS A 88 6.35 5.01 -6.24
CA LYS A 88 5.64 5.83 -7.23
C LYS A 88 4.44 5.03 -7.73
N ALA A 89 3.24 5.59 -7.52
CA ALA A 89 1.97 4.89 -7.75
C ALA A 89 1.72 4.51 -9.22
N LEU A 90 0.82 3.52 -9.43
CA LEU A 90 0.43 3.02 -10.75
C LEU A 90 0.08 4.15 -11.73
N ASN A 91 -0.80 5.06 -11.33
CA ASN A 91 -1.26 6.14 -12.22
C ASN A 91 -0.11 7.08 -12.65
N TYR A 92 0.91 7.26 -11.81
CA TYR A 92 2.10 8.04 -12.17
C TYR A 92 2.94 7.35 -13.25
N SER A 93 2.95 6.03 -13.28
CA SER A 93 3.76 5.28 -14.26
C SER A 93 3.31 5.47 -15.70
N PHE A 94 2.08 5.94 -15.95
CA PHE A 94 1.64 6.33 -17.28
C PHE A 94 2.23 7.67 -17.75
N MET A 95 2.62 8.54 -16.83
CA MET A 95 3.22 9.84 -17.12
C MET A 95 4.74 9.78 -17.14
N ASN A 96 5.34 9.04 -16.23
CA ASN A 96 6.79 8.89 -16.13
C ASN A 96 7.15 7.43 -15.79
N PRO A 97 7.11 6.52 -16.79
CA PRO A 97 7.32 5.10 -16.58
C PRO A 97 8.71 4.77 -16.06
N LYS A 98 9.75 5.48 -16.56
CA LYS A 98 11.13 5.25 -16.12
C LYS A 98 11.30 5.57 -14.64
N ASN A 99 10.87 6.74 -14.18
CA ASN A 99 11.02 7.12 -12.77
C ASN A 99 10.17 6.21 -11.85
N ALA A 100 8.97 5.79 -12.28
CA ALA A 100 8.16 4.86 -11.50
C ALA A 100 8.87 3.50 -11.33
N PHE A 101 9.51 2.99 -12.37
CA PHE A 101 10.32 1.77 -12.31
C PHE A 101 11.54 1.96 -11.41
N ASP A 102 12.34 2.98 -11.65
CA ASP A 102 13.59 3.25 -10.95
C ASP A 102 13.38 3.40 -9.44
N THR A 103 12.40 4.21 -9.02
CA THR A 103 12.08 4.41 -7.59
C THR A 103 11.74 3.08 -6.91
N ASN A 104 10.88 2.28 -7.55
CA ASN A 104 10.40 1.04 -6.96
C ASN A 104 11.52 -0.02 -6.84
N VAL A 105 12.54 0.03 -7.70
CA VAL A 105 13.69 -0.88 -7.66
C VAL A 105 14.81 -0.34 -6.79
N ASN A 106 15.29 0.88 -7.06
CA ASN A 106 16.47 1.43 -6.41
C ASN A 106 16.27 1.62 -4.90
N GLY A 107 15.07 2.06 -4.49
CA GLY A 107 14.74 2.19 -3.07
C GLY A 107 14.87 0.86 -2.31
N VAL A 108 14.41 -0.23 -2.90
CA VAL A 108 14.54 -1.57 -2.30
C VAL A 108 15.99 -2.04 -2.29
N LEU A 109 16.73 -1.84 -3.39
CA LEU A 109 18.15 -2.21 -3.46
C LEU A 109 18.98 -1.47 -2.41
N ASN A 110 18.74 -0.16 -2.23
CA ASN A 110 19.41 0.62 -1.19
C ASN A 110 19.12 0.03 0.21
N LEU A 111 17.87 -0.28 0.53
CA LEU A 111 17.51 -0.88 1.81
C LEU A 111 18.17 -2.25 2.02
N LEU A 112 18.19 -3.11 0.99
CA LEU A 112 18.86 -4.40 1.04
C LEU A 112 20.39 -4.27 1.28
N GLU A 113 21.03 -3.27 0.68
CA GLU A 113 22.45 -2.97 0.95
C GLU A 113 22.69 -2.59 2.41
N PHE A 114 21.85 -1.73 3.00
CA PHE A 114 21.96 -1.38 4.41
C PHE A 114 21.65 -2.57 5.33
N GLN A 115 20.67 -3.41 4.98
CA GLN A 115 20.39 -4.63 5.73
C GLN A 115 21.59 -5.60 5.70
N LYS A 116 22.17 -5.83 4.52
CA LYS A 116 23.38 -6.66 4.36
C LYS A 116 24.57 -6.13 5.16
N LYS A 117 24.70 -4.81 5.27
CA LYS A 117 25.73 -4.16 6.10
C LYS A 117 25.40 -4.22 7.60
N GLY A 118 24.26 -4.75 8.00
CA GLY A 118 23.88 -4.94 9.40
C GLY A 118 23.28 -3.72 10.10
N PHE A 119 22.85 -2.70 9.35
CA PHE A 119 22.23 -1.51 9.94
C PHE A 119 20.85 -1.77 10.55
N PHE A 120 20.15 -2.80 10.08
CA PHE A 120 18.90 -3.27 10.67
C PHE A 120 18.71 -4.78 10.41
N LYS A 121 17.76 -5.40 11.12
CA LYS A 121 17.56 -6.85 11.08
C LYS A 121 16.47 -7.31 10.13
N THR A 122 15.29 -6.67 10.16
CA THR A 122 14.11 -7.16 9.45
C THR A 122 13.60 -6.13 8.45
N LEU A 123 13.32 -6.57 7.21
CA LEU A 123 12.67 -5.78 6.17
C LEU A 123 11.30 -6.34 5.83
N VAL A 124 10.24 -5.53 5.96
CA VAL A 124 8.90 -5.82 5.45
C VAL A 124 8.67 -5.00 4.19
N HIS A 125 8.63 -5.66 3.03
CA HIS A 125 8.44 -4.97 1.75
C HIS A 125 7.00 -5.04 1.28
N PHE A 126 6.41 -3.87 1.03
CA PHE A 126 5.08 -3.74 0.44
C PHE A 126 5.19 -3.74 -1.10
N SER A 127 4.86 -4.87 -1.67
CA SER A 127 4.65 -5.05 -3.10
C SER A 127 3.21 -4.72 -3.50
N THR A 128 2.65 -5.39 -4.48
CA THR A 128 1.30 -5.14 -5.02
C THR A 128 0.78 -6.36 -5.75
N SER A 129 -0.55 -6.50 -5.86
CA SER A 129 -1.18 -7.48 -6.74
C SER A 129 -0.92 -7.23 -8.23
N GLU A 130 -0.56 -6.00 -8.60
CA GLU A 130 -0.27 -5.63 -10.00
C GLU A 130 0.94 -6.39 -10.59
N VAL A 131 1.81 -6.97 -9.75
CA VAL A 131 2.92 -7.81 -10.22
C VAL A 131 2.46 -9.03 -11.00
N TYR A 132 1.24 -9.50 -10.75
CA TYR A 132 0.66 -10.64 -11.46
C TYR A 132 0.14 -10.27 -12.86
N GLY A 133 -0.16 -8.99 -13.13
CA GLY A 133 -0.79 -8.56 -14.36
C GLY A 133 -2.22 -9.09 -14.50
N SER A 134 -2.62 -9.43 -15.72
CA SER A 134 -3.93 -10.06 -15.97
C SER A 134 -3.95 -11.50 -15.47
N ALA A 135 -5.03 -11.88 -14.81
CA ALA A 135 -5.19 -13.23 -14.28
C ALA A 135 -5.10 -14.29 -15.40
N LEU A 136 -4.18 -15.25 -15.24
CA LEU A 136 -4.09 -16.44 -16.08
C LEU A 136 -4.98 -17.57 -15.53
N TYR A 137 -5.22 -17.56 -14.25
CA TYR A 137 -6.21 -18.38 -13.55
C TYR A 137 -6.74 -17.62 -12.33
N GLU A 138 -7.92 -18.01 -11.87
CA GLU A 138 -8.59 -17.41 -10.72
C GLU A 138 -9.04 -18.48 -9.71
N PRO A 139 -8.99 -18.17 -8.40
CA PRO A 139 -8.43 -16.97 -7.80
C PRO A 139 -6.90 -16.96 -7.87
N MET A 140 -6.29 -15.75 -8.01
CA MET A 140 -4.83 -15.59 -8.04
C MET A 140 -4.23 -15.82 -6.67
N ASP A 141 -3.43 -16.87 -6.53
CA ASP A 141 -2.63 -17.15 -5.33
C ASP A 141 -1.17 -16.69 -5.49
N GLU A 142 -0.34 -16.93 -4.50
CA GLU A 142 1.08 -16.54 -4.52
C GLU A 142 1.93 -17.35 -5.51
N LYS A 143 1.39 -18.44 -6.09
CA LYS A 143 2.02 -19.22 -7.16
C LYS A 143 1.66 -18.71 -8.56
N HIS A 144 0.72 -17.76 -8.65
CA HIS A 144 0.36 -17.15 -9.92
C HIS A 144 1.61 -16.55 -10.58
N PRO A 145 1.84 -16.75 -11.89
CA PRO A 145 2.98 -16.17 -12.59
C PRO A 145 3.04 -14.65 -12.44
N VAL A 146 4.25 -14.14 -12.24
CA VAL A 146 4.53 -12.70 -12.20
C VAL A 146 4.68 -12.22 -13.66
N PHE A 147 3.68 -11.47 -14.13
CA PHE A 147 3.61 -10.99 -15.51
C PHE A 147 3.11 -9.54 -15.58
N PRO A 148 3.90 -8.57 -15.07
CA PRO A 148 3.49 -7.18 -14.95
C PRO A 148 3.22 -6.52 -16.29
N THR A 149 2.17 -5.69 -16.38
CA THR A 149 1.74 -5.01 -17.60
C THR A 149 2.00 -3.51 -17.61
N THR A 150 2.52 -2.95 -16.49
CA THR A 150 2.86 -1.52 -16.35
C THR A 150 4.27 -1.35 -15.80
N ALA A 151 4.87 -0.18 -16.03
CA ALA A 151 6.20 0.14 -15.50
C ALA A 151 6.24 0.12 -13.96
N TYR A 152 5.16 0.54 -13.30
CA TYR A 152 4.98 0.42 -11.87
C TYR A 152 5.06 -1.04 -11.41
N ALA A 153 4.25 -1.89 -12.00
CA ALA A 153 4.17 -3.31 -11.65
C ALA A 153 5.49 -4.04 -11.98
N ALA A 154 6.15 -3.69 -13.10
CA ALA A 154 7.44 -4.22 -13.46
C ALA A 154 8.53 -3.85 -12.45
N GLY A 155 8.56 -2.61 -11.96
CA GLY A 155 9.47 -2.17 -10.91
C GLY A 155 9.23 -2.90 -9.59
N LYS A 156 7.97 -3.08 -9.19
CA LYS A 156 7.61 -3.86 -7.99
C LYS A 156 8.00 -5.33 -8.12
N ALA A 157 7.76 -5.96 -9.28
CA ALA A 157 8.15 -7.35 -9.55
C ALA A 157 9.68 -7.51 -9.53
N ALA A 158 10.43 -6.58 -10.11
CA ALA A 158 11.89 -6.59 -10.07
C ALA A 158 12.41 -6.46 -8.62
N ALA A 159 11.78 -5.61 -7.80
CA ALA A 159 12.09 -5.46 -6.38
C ALA A 159 11.80 -6.75 -5.60
N ASP A 160 10.67 -7.43 -5.85
CA ASP A 160 10.33 -8.72 -5.25
C ASP A 160 11.38 -9.79 -5.55
N LEU A 161 11.79 -9.89 -6.82
CA LEU A 161 12.82 -10.84 -7.28
C LEU A 161 14.20 -10.54 -6.66
N ALA A 162 14.59 -9.26 -6.61
CA ALA A 162 15.81 -8.82 -5.97
C ALA A 162 15.81 -9.20 -4.49
N LEU A 163 14.76 -8.86 -3.74
CA LEU A 163 14.63 -9.18 -2.32
C LEU A 163 14.75 -10.70 -2.08
N THR A 164 14.00 -11.51 -2.84
CA THR A 164 14.03 -12.97 -2.70
C THR A 164 15.41 -13.54 -2.99
N SER A 165 16.10 -13.01 -4.00
CA SER A 165 17.47 -13.40 -4.33
C SER A 165 18.45 -13.04 -3.22
N TRP A 166 18.37 -11.82 -2.69
CA TRP A 166 19.27 -11.35 -1.62
C TRP A 166 19.06 -12.08 -0.30
N VAL A 167 17.80 -12.39 0.04
CA VAL A 167 17.51 -13.25 1.20
C VAL A 167 18.26 -14.56 1.11
N LYS A 168 18.20 -15.23 -0.05
CA LYS A 168 18.90 -16.52 -0.29
C LYS A 168 20.42 -16.37 -0.29
N MET A 169 20.96 -15.31 -0.91
CA MET A 169 22.40 -15.10 -1.04
C MET A 169 23.06 -14.70 0.27
N PHE A 170 22.39 -13.88 1.08
CA PHE A 170 23.01 -13.24 2.24
C PHE A 170 22.34 -13.60 3.57
N ASN A 171 21.38 -14.54 3.55
CA ASN A 171 20.60 -14.97 4.72
C ASN A 171 19.94 -13.81 5.48
N LEU A 172 19.31 -12.90 4.72
CA LEU A 172 18.63 -11.73 5.27
C LEU A 172 17.23 -12.10 5.79
N ASP A 173 16.75 -11.42 6.82
CA ASP A 173 15.36 -11.53 7.29
C ASP A 173 14.50 -10.45 6.60
N ALA A 174 13.94 -10.80 5.45
CA ALA A 174 13.04 -9.95 4.70
C ALA A 174 11.89 -10.76 4.11
N PHE A 175 10.68 -10.19 4.04
CA PHE A 175 9.52 -10.82 3.41
C PHE A 175 8.66 -9.79 2.68
N ILE A 176 7.76 -10.29 1.83
CA ILE A 176 6.96 -9.49 0.92
C ILE A 176 5.48 -9.60 1.30
N VAL A 177 4.79 -8.48 1.39
CA VAL A 177 3.33 -8.42 1.44
C VAL A 177 2.80 -7.82 0.14
N ARG A 178 1.75 -8.43 -0.43
CA ARG A 178 1.09 -7.99 -1.67
C ARG A 178 -0.35 -7.58 -1.38
N PRO A 179 -0.56 -6.36 -0.86
CA PRO A 179 -1.93 -5.88 -0.66
C PRO A 179 -2.64 -5.70 -2.00
N PHE A 180 -3.91 -6.07 -2.03
CA PHE A 180 -4.82 -5.80 -3.14
C PHE A 180 -5.35 -4.36 -3.05
N ASN A 181 -6.53 -4.05 -3.60
CA ASN A 181 -6.96 -2.66 -3.70
C ASN A 181 -7.38 -2.08 -2.35
N ASN A 182 -6.44 -1.46 -1.66
CA ASN A 182 -6.72 -0.82 -0.39
C ASN A 182 -7.61 0.42 -0.56
N TYR A 183 -8.54 0.61 0.37
CA TYR A 183 -9.34 1.81 0.48
C TYR A 183 -9.50 2.22 1.96
N GLY A 184 -9.80 3.50 2.20
CA GLY A 184 -9.99 3.99 3.55
C GLY A 184 -9.66 5.48 3.72
N PRO A 185 -9.69 5.96 4.97
CA PRO A 185 -9.24 7.30 5.34
C PRO A 185 -7.83 7.61 4.86
N ARG A 186 -7.52 8.89 4.62
CA ARG A 186 -6.19 9.39 4.19
C ARG A 186 -5.73 8.95 2.80
N GLN A 187 -6.54 8.20 2.03
CA GLN A 187 -6.19 7.89 0.64
C GLN A 187 -6.26 9.19 -0.19
N ASN A 188 -5.29 9.36 -1.11
CA ASN A 188 -5.26 10.55 -1.94
C ASN A 188 -6.52 10.68 -2.80
N TYR A 189 -7.18 11.83 -2.74
CA TYR A 189 -8.39 12.17 -3.47
C TYR A 189 -8.17 13.27 -4.52
N LYS A 190 -6.95 13.81 -4.63
CA LYS A 190 -6.62 14.93 -5.52
C LYS A 190 -5.90 14.44 -6.78
N GLY A 191 -6.37 14.94 -7.91
CA GLY A 191 -5.68 14.75 -9.20
C GLY A 191 -5.66 13.30 -9.69
N TYR A 192 -4.73 13.01 -10.59
CA TYR A 192 -4.60 11.75 -11.30
C TYR A 192 -4.11 10.57 -10.46
N LEU A 193 -3.58 10.81 -9.26
CA LEU A 193 -3.14 9.74 -8.34
C LEU A 193 -4.29 9.12 -7.55
N SER A 194 -5.51 9.65 -7.68
CA SER A 194 -6.65 9.21 -6.88
C SER A 194 -7.20 7.86 -7.34
N GLY A 195 -7.57 7.01 -6.38
CA GLY A 195 -8.37 5.81 -6.64
C GLY A 195 -9.85 6.12 -6.86
N VAL A 196 -10.62 5.10 -7.29
CA VAL A 196 -12.05 5.27 -7.59
C VAL A 196 -12.88 5.73 -6.39
N ILE A 197 -12.65 5.15 -5.21
CA ILE A 197 -13.43 5.50 -4.00
C ILE A 197 -13.19 6.97 -3.59
N PRO A 198 -11.95 7.42 -3.33
CA PRO A 198 -11.71 8.79 -2.92
C PRO A 198 -12.14 9.83 -3.96
N ILE A 199 -11.91 9.59 -5.26
CA ILE A 199 -12.30 10.55 -6.29
C ILE A 199 -13.82 10.66 -6.43
N THR A 200 -14.56 9.54 -6.29
CA THR A 200 -16.02 9.53 -6.32
C THR A 200 -16.59 10.33 -5.16
N VAL A 201 -16.10 10.09 -3.94
CA VAL A 201 -16.53 10.84 -2.74
C VAL A 201 -16.21 12.32 -2.90
N TYR A 202 -14.98 12.67 -3.32
CA TYR A 202 -14.58 14.06 -3.55
C TYR A 202 -15.49 14.77 -4.56
N ARG A 203 -15.80 14.12 -5.69
CA ARG A 203 -16.67 14.70 -6.72
C ARG A 203 -18.05 14.99 -6.18
N ILE A 204 -18.67 14.03 -5.49
CA ILE A 204 -19.99 14.20 -4.90
C ILE A 204 -20.02 15.35 -3.87
N LEU A 205 -19.01 15.41 -2.98
CA LEU A 205 -18.90 16.48 -1.98
C LEU A 205 -18.78 17.88 -2.61
N ASN A 206 -18.21 17.98 -3.82
CA ASN A 206 -18.05 19.24 -4.54
C ASN A 206 -19.14 19.49 -5.60
N GLY A 207 -20.21 18.71 -5.62
CA GLY A 207 -21.30 18.87 -6.60
C GLY A 207 -20.89 18.50 -8.03
N ILE A 208 -19.81 17.74 -8.20
CA ILE A 208 -19.30 17.26 -9.50
C ILE A 208 -19.84 15.85 -9.73
N PRO A 209 -20.45 15.54 -10.88
CA PRO A 209 -20.95 14.20 -11.15
C PRO A 209 -19.85 13.14 -11.12
N PRO A 210 -20.06 11.97 -10.48
CA PRO A 210 -19.16 10.83 -10.57
C PRO A 210 -19.04 10.30 -12.00
N GLU A 211 -17.91 9.62 -12.31
CA GLU A 211 -17.63 9.09 -13.65
C GLU A 211 -17.40 7.58 -13.62
N ILE A 212 -18.05 6.87 -14.55
CA ILE A 212 -17.77 5.47 -14.85
C ILE A 212 -17.01 5.42 -16.16
N HIS A 213 -15.80 4.86 -16.17
CA HIS A 213 -14.99 4.66 -17.36
C HIS A 213 -15.25 3.27 -17.94
N GLY A 214 -15.56 3.23 -19.25
CA GLY A 214 -15.99 2.01 -19.95
C GLY A 214 -17.39 1.58 -19.52
N ASP A 215 -17.62 0.26 -19.46
CA ASP A 215 -18.88 -0.33 -19.00
C ASP A 215 -18.99 -0.47 -17.47
N GLY A 216 -17.93 -0.13 -16.75
CA GLY A 216 -17.86 -0.21 -15.28
C GLY A 216 -17.84 -1.64 -14.72
N LYS A 217 -17.76 -2.68 -15.57
CA LYS A 217 -17.74 -4.10 -15.14
C LYS A 217 -16.39 -4.58 -14.67
N GLN A 218 -15.32 -3.80 -14.92
CA GLN A 218 -14.02 -4.13 -14.34
C GLN A 218 -14.13 -4.22 -12.82
N SER A 219 -13.63 -5.31 -12.26
CA SER A 219 -13.79 -5.63 -10.84
C SER A 219 -12.45 -5.65 -10.11
N ARG A 220 -12.50 -5.33 -8.83
CA ARG A 220 -11.34 -5.34 -7.93
C ARG A 220 -11.70 -5.98 -6.60
N ASP A 221 -10.73 -6.61 -5.99
CA ASP A 221 -10.79 -7.01 -4.59
C ASP A 221 -10.43 -5.82 -3.72
N PHE A 222 -11.43 -5.23 -3.06
CA PHE A 222 -11.24 -4.07 -2.20
C PHE A 222 -11.07 -4.52 -0.75
N ILE A 223 -9.96 -4.12 -0.12
CA ILE A 223 -9.69 -4.38 1.28
C ILE A 223 -9.57 -3.08 2.08
N TYR A 224 -10.21 -3.04 3.25
CA TYR A 224 -10.17 -1.87 4.12
C TYR A 224 -8.78 -1.71 4.76
N VAL A 225 -8.27 -0.48 4.81
CA VAL A 225 -6.89 -0.22 5.23
C VAL A 225 -6.57 -0.73 6.63
N TYR A 226 -7.50 -0.67 7.58
CA TYR A 226 -7.28 -1.19 8.93
C TYR A 226 -7.16 -2.71 8.94
N ASP A 227 -7.94 -3.43 8.13
CA ASP A 227 -7.81 -4.89 7.99
C ASP A 227 -6.46 -5.27 7.38
N THR A 228 -5.94 -4.47 6.45
CA THR A 228 -4.58 -4.62 5.92
C THR A 228 -3.54 -4.43 7.02
N ILE A 229 -3.65 -3.38 7.83
CA ILE A 229 -2.71 -3.12 8.94
C ILE A 229 -2.76 -4.24 9.98
N ASP A 230 -3.95 -4.70 10.36
CA ASP A 230 -4.10 -5.82 11.30
C ASP A 230 -3.47 -7.11 10.76
N SER A 231 -3.65 -7.38 9.47
CA SER A 231 -3.01 -8.51 8.80
C SER A 231 -1.49 -8.42 8.87
N ILE A 232 -0.92 -7.25 8.57
CA ILE A 232 0.54 -7.02 8.60
C ILE A 232 1.10 -7.23 10.01
N MET A 233 0.43 -6.73 11.03
CA MET A 233 0.88 -6.89 12.42
C MET A 233 0.93 -8.36 12.85
N LYS A 234 -0.06 -9.17 12.44
CA LYS A 234 -0.09 -10.62 12.70
C LYS A 234 0.96 -11.36 11.86
N LEU A 235 1.07 -11.03 10.56
CA LEU A 235 2.04 -11.62 9.63
C LEU A 235 3.48 -11.38 10.06
N TYR A 236 3.77 -10.24 10.68
CA TYR A 236 5.12 -9.88 11.10
C TYR A 236 5.82 -10.98 11.92
N SER A 237 5.08 -11.68 12.75
CA SER A 237 5.64 -12.72 13.64
C SER A 237 5.74 -14.11 13.01
N VAL A 238 5.01 -14.38 11.92
CA VAL A 238 4.85 -15.74 11.36
C VAL A 238 5.42 -15.91 9.95
N MET A 239 5.65 -14.83 9.22
CA MET A 239 6.21 -14.91 7.87
C MET A 239 7.65 -15.41 7.86
N GLU A 240 7.96 -16.29 6.92
CA GLU A 240 9.31 -16.75 6.67
C GLU A 240 10.09 -15.76 5.79
N ALA A 241 11.42 -15.75 5.95
CA ALA A 241 12.29 -14.91 5.13
C ALA A 241 12.26 -15.36 3.66
N GLY A 242 12.14 -14.40 2.75
CA GLY A 242 12.07 -14.64 1.30
C GLY A 242 10.68 -15.02 0.80
N ASP A 243 9.70 -15.17 1.68
CA ASP A 243 8.33 -15.53 1.31
C ASP A 243 7.47 -14.31 1.00
N SER A 244 6.35 -14.55 0.31
CA SER A 244 5.36 -13.51 -0.04
C SER A 244 3.95 -13.95 0.31
N VAL A 245 3.07 -12.98 0.62
CA VAL A 245 1.66 -13.25 0.94
C VAL A 245 0.74 -12.20 0.36
N ASN A 246 -0.38 -12.64 -0.22
CA ASN A 246 -1.46 -11.77 -0.68
C ASN A 246 -2.29 -11.31 0.51
N ILE A 247 -2.60 -10.01 0.56
CA ILE A 247 -3.51 -9.44 1.55
C ILE A 247 -4.75 -8.96 0.80
N SER A 248 -5.84 -9.70 0.92
CA SER A 248 -7.10 -9.48 0.20
C SER A 248 -8.31 -9.87 1.04
N SER A 249 -9.46 -9.29 0.70
CA SER A 249 -10.73 -9.56 1.39
C SER A 249 -11.54 -10.70 0.75
N LYS A 250 -11.18 -11.14 -0.45
CA LYS A 250 -12.01 -11.97 -1.35
C LYS A 250 -13.32 -11.29 -1.77
N ASN A 251 -13.40 -9.98 -1.66
CA ASN A 251 -14.60 -9.24 -1.95
C ASN A 251 -14.48 -8.52 -3.30
N GLN A 252 -14.75 -9.27 -4.37
CA GLN A 252 -14.71 -8.75 -5.72
C GLN A 252 -15.92 -7.86 -6.00
N THR A 253 -15.69 -6.58 -6.25
CA THR A 253 -16.76 -5.62 -6.53
C THR A 253 -16.46 -4.88 -7.83
N SER A 254 -17.48 -4.69 -8.68
CA SER A 254 -17.35 -3.92 -9.92
C SER A 254 -17.17 -2.42 -9.62
N ILE A 255 -16.48 -1.70 -10.50
CA ILE A 255 -16.31 -0.25 -10.36
C ILE A 255 -17.67 0.46 -10.40
N SER A 256 -18.60 -0.01 -11.23
CA SER A 256 -19.96 0.51 -11.28
C SER A 256 -20.67 0.35 -9.93
N ASP A 257 -20.60 -0.85 -9.32
CA ASP A 257 -21.24 -1.10 -8.01
C ASP A 257 -20.64 -0.23 -6.91
N VAL A 258 -19.31 -0.05 -6.91
CA VAL A 258 -18.63 0.85 -5.96
C VAL A 258 -19.17 2.26 -6.06
N ILE A 259 -19.26 2.82 -7.27
CA ILE A 259 -19.72 4.19 -7.48
C ILE A 259 -21.19 4.34 -7.06
N HIS A 260 -22.05 3.39 -7.42
CA HIS A 260 -23.47 3.42 -7.03
C HIS A 260 -23.64 3.26 -5.51
N LYS A 261 -22.87 2.39 -4.85
CA LYS A 261 -22.89 2.27 -3.38
C LYS A 261 -22.50 3.59 -2.70
N ILE A 262 -21.44 4.25 -3.17
CA ILE A 262 -21.02 5.55 -2.64
C ILE A 262 -22.12 6.60 -2.84
N ALA A 263 -22.68 6.69 -4.04
CA ALA A 263 -23.78 7.60 -4.36
C ALA A 263 -24.99 7.38 -3.42
N ASN A 264 -25.38 6.12 -3.19
CA ASN A 264 -26.46 5.75 -2.29
C ASN A 264 -26.17 6.13 -0.83
N ILE A 265 -24.96 5.83 -0.32
CA ILE A 265 -24.56 6.18 1.05
C ILE A 265 -24.56 7.70 1.26
N MET A 266 -24.21 8.45 0.22
CA MET A 266 -24.14 9.91 0.27
C MET A 266 -25.47 10.61 -0.08
N ASP A 267 -26.53 9.82 -0.36
CA ASP A 267 -27.85 10.32 -0.82
C ASP A 267 -27.74 11.22 -2.07
N TYR A 268 -26.81 10.91 -2.97
CA TYR A 268 -26.58 11.66 -4.19
C TYR A 268 -27.69 11.38 -5.21
N LYS A 269 -28.32 12.43 -5.72
CA LYS A 269 -29.46 12.36 -6.67
C LYS A 269 -29.11 12.84 -8.07
N GLY A 270 -27.87 13.29 -8.28
CA GLY A 270 -27.40 13.76 -9.60
C GLY A 270 -27.06 12.60 -10.54
N ASP A 271 -26.64 12.96 -11.75
CA ASP A 271 -26.26 12.02 -12.80
C ASP A 271 -24.88 11.39 -12.52
N ILE A 272 -24.70 10.16 -12.98
CA ILE A 272 -23.39 9.49 -13.08
C ILE A 272 -23.01 9.48 -14.56
N ILE A 273 -21.85 10.04 -14.89
CA ILE A 273 -21.41 10.25 -16.29
C ILE A 273 -20.61 9.04 -16.79
N SER A 274 -20.95 8.53 -17.98
CA SER A 274 -20.14 7.53 -18.68
C SER A 274 -19.01 8.20 -19.47
N LYS A 275 -17.81 7.62 -19.39
CA LYS A 275 -16.60 8.03 -20.10
C LYS A 275 -16.02 6.86 -20.87
N ASP A 276 -15.17 7.14 -21.86
CA ASP A 276 -14.44 6.10 -22.59
C ASP A 276 -13.59 5.22 -21.67
N ALA A 277 -13.44 3.95 -22.03
CA ALA A 277 -12.61 3.00 -21.31
C ALA A 277 -11.13 3.44 -21.29
N ARG A 278 -10.43 3.19 -20.21
CA ARG A 278 -8.98 3.41 -20.12
C ARG A 278 -8.22 2.29 -20.82
N ALA A 279 -7.22 2.62 -21.62
CA ALA A 279 -6.50 1.68 -22.49
C ALA A 279 -5.79 0.52 -21.78
N SER A 280 -5.57 0.58 -20.48
CA SER A 280 -4.80 -0.40 -19.71
C SER A 280 -5.49 -0.89 -18.43
N ASP A 281 -6.82 -0.75 -18.36
CA ASP A 281 -7.57 -1.25 -17.21
C ASP A 281 -7.56 -2.78 -17.19
N VAL A 282 -7.04 -3.36 -16.10
CA VAL A 282 -7.11 -4.80 -15.85
C VAL A 282 -8.58 -5.18 -15.64
N LYS A 283 -9.06 -6.19 -16.37
CA LYS A 283 -10.48 -6.57 -16.35
C LYS A 283 -10.92 -7.14 -15.00
N CYS A 284 -10.08 -7.98 -14.40
CA CYS A 284 -10.42 -8.69 -13.18
C CYS A 284 -9.17 -8.90 -12.31
N HIS A 285 -9.29 -8.60 -11.02
CA HIS A 285 -8.33 -8.99 -9.98
C HIS A 285 -9.12 -9.73 -8.90
N ASN A 286 -9.12 -11.07 -8.98
CA ASN A 286 -9.73 -11.95 -7.99
C ASN A 286 -8.63 -12.67 -7.22
N ALA A 287 -8.50 -12.36 -5.95
CA ALA A 287 -7.41 -12.85 -5.11
C ALA A 287 -7.77 -14.13 -4.36
N SER A 288 -6.77 -14.99 -4.15
CA SER A 288 -6.81 -15.98 -3.09
C SER A 288 -6.15 -15.40 -1.83
N ASN A 289 -6.86 -15.45 -0.70
CA ASN A 289 -6.29 -15.17 0.62
C ASN A 289 -6.08 -16.45 1.46
N SER A 290 -6.07 -17.61 0.82
CA SER A 290 -5.99 -18.90 1.51
C SER A 290 -4.69 -19.02 2.32
N LYS A 291 -3.57 -18.52 1.80
CA LYS A 291 -2.30 -18.47 2.52
C LYS A 291 -2.37 -17.53 3.72
N LEU A 292 -2.92 -16.35 3.55
CA LEU A 292 -3.13 -15.40 4.63
C LEU A 292 -3.91 -16.03 5.79
N ILE A 293 -5.07 -16.63 5.48
CA ILE A 293 -5.92 -17.30 6.48
C ILE A 293 -5.18 -18.47 7.16
N SER A 294 -4.40 -19.24 6.41
CA SER A 294 -3.63 -20.35 6.99
C SER A 294 -2.56 -19.88 7.98
N LEU A 295 -1.99 -18.68 7.76
CA LEU A 295 -0.95 -18.12 8.60
C LEU A 295 -1.48 -17.41 9.86
N ILE A 296 -2.57 -16.66 9.74
CA ILE A 296 -3.01 -15.73 10.79
C ILE A 296 -4.51 -15.83 11.15
N GLY A 297 -5.23 -16.78 10.57
CA GLY A 297 -6.68 -16.91 10.72
C GLY A 297 -7.45 -15.89 9.88
N ASP A 298 -8.76 -15.81 10.10
CA ASP A 298 -9.62 -14.85 9.42
C ASP A 298 -9.26 -13.40 9.85
N VAL A 299 -9.18 -12.52 8.86
CA VAL A 299 -8.76 -11.12 9.03
C VAL A 299 -9.74 -10.10 8.48
N ASN A 300 -10.83 -10.55 7.85
CA ASN A 300 -11.84 -9.66 7.30
C ASN A 300 -12.84 -9.26 8.39
N ASN A 301 -12.44 -8.30 9.22
CA ASN A 301 -13.26 -7.81 10.30
C ASN A 301 -14.23 -6.71 9.86
N THR A 302 -14.00 -6.08 8.68
CA THR A 302 -14.77 -4.94 8.19
C THR A 302 -15.53 -5.29 6.93
N THR A 303 -16.87 -5.20 6.95
CA THR A 303 -17.65 -5.35 5.72
C THR A 303 -17.35 -4.21 4.75
N PHE A 304 -17.49 -4.44 3.44
CA PHE A 304 -17.23 -3.39 2.44
C PHE A 304 -18.10 -2.15 2.67
N ASP A 305 -19.36 -2.35 3.03
CA ASP A 305 -20.30 -1.24 3.30
C ASP A 305 -19.91 -0.44 4.55
N ASP A 306 -19.46 -1.11 5.63
CA ASP A 306 -19.01 -0.42 6.84
C ASP A 306 -17.71 0.36 6.59
N GLY A 307 -16.76 -0.24 5.88
CA GLY A 307 -15.53 0.44 5.49
C GLY A 307 -15.79 1.65 4.59
N LEU A 308 -16.72 1.54 3.63
CA LEU A 308 -17.15 2.69 2.81
C LEU A 308 -17.76 3.82 3.66
N ARG A 309 -18.67 3.49 4.59
CA ARG A 309 -19.28 4.49 5.48
C ARG A 309 -18.23 5.22 6.31
N GLN A 310 -17.30 4.49 6.92
CA GLN A 310 -16.19 5.07 7.68
C GLN A 310 -15.30 5.96 6.80
N THR A 311 -14.99 5.50 5.60
CA THR A 311 -14.20 6.26 4.61
C THR A 311 -14.89 7.54 4.20
N ILE A 312 -16.18 7.48 3.83
CA ILE A 312 -16.99 8.64 3.43
C ILE A 312 -17.11 9.66 4.57
N ASN A 313 -17.35 9.20 5.80
CA ASN A 313 -17.43 10.08 6.97
C ASN A 313 -16.12 10.82 7.21
N TRP A 314 -14.99 10.12 7.12
CA TRP A 314 -13.68 10.75 7.24
C TRP A 314 -13.47 11.85 6.17
N TYR A 315 -13.85 11.59 4.91
CA TYR A 315 -13.72 12.60 3.84
C TYR A 315 -14.65 13.80 4.08
N LYS A 316 -15.89 13.61 4.56
CA LYS A 316 -16.81 14.70 4.91
C LYS A 316 -16.21 15.64 5.96
N GLU A 317 -15.44 15.10 6.91
CA GLU A 317 -14.81 15.87 7.98
C GLU A 317 -13.50 16.54 7.56
N ASN A 318 -12.78 15.96 6.59
CA ASN A 318 -11.40 16.34 6.24
C ASN A 318 -11.25 16.99 4.85
N ILE A 319 -12.26 16.93 3.97
CA ILE A 319 -12.28 17.68 2.72
C ILE A 319 -13.01 19.02 2.97
N LYS A 320 -12.24 20.09 2.81
CA LYS A 320 -12.78 21.46 2.79
C LYS A 320 -12.72 22.01 1.38
#